data_096859c6d105951a25115990f6c7cd3a
#
_entry.id   096859c6d105951a25115990f6c7cd3a
#
_cell.length_a   1.000
_cell.length_b   1.000
_cell.length_c   1.000
_cell.angle_alpha   90.00
_cell.angle_beta   90.00
_cell.angle_gamma   90.00
#
_symmetry.space_group_name_H-M   'P 1'
#
loop_
_entity.id
_entity.type
_entity.pdbx_description
1 polymer ?
#
loop_
_entity_poly.entity_id
_entity_poly.type
_entity_poly.pdbx_seq_one_letter_code
_entity_poly.pdbx_strand_id
1 'polypeptide(L)'
;MGKPAVLILLLLLLLSGLSVVSGCGRTGGIREGSAAPSLTGIDPHGNRIDPAQYRGKVVVLYFWRNSCCENSLEPLDRMYAALKDRGMVIIADNAVDSREDLAAIAQRYNLKLTLLYDEGAKNQTAFGVFGYPTLFIIDRDGVIRKKVLGAMEPAHLRKLITPHVM
;
A
#
# COMPACT_ATOMS: atom_id res chain seq x y z
N MET A 1 -12.52 -50.48 42.18
CA MET A 1 -11.72 -49.61 41.32
C MET A 1 -12.32 -48.21 41.40
N GLY A 2 -11.55 -47.31 41.96
CA GLY A 2 -12.05 -46.26 42.81
C GLY A 2 -12.49 -44.98 42.11
N LYS A 3 -13.45 -44.34 42.72
CA LYS A 3 -13.98 -43.00 42.44
C LYS A 3 -12.92 -41.89 42.15
N PRO A 4 -11.65 -41.95 42.68
CA PRO A 4 -10.66 -40.94 42.35
C PRO A 4 -10.15 -40.99 40.92
N ALA A 5 -10.08 -42.16 40.27
CA ALA A 5 -9.57 -42.27 38.92
C ALA A 5 -10.53 -41.66 37.87
N VAL A 6 -11.84 -41.76 38.09
CA VAL A 6 -12.85 -41.13 37.22
C VAL A 6 -12.83 -39.61 37.36
N LEU A 7 -12.59 -39.10 38.57
CA LEU A 7 -12.51 -37.66 38.83
C LEU A 7 -11.29 -37.03 38.16
N ILE A 8 -10.13 -37.71 38.17
CA ILE A 8 -8.91 -37.28 37.51
C ILE A 8 -9.09 -37.28 35.97
N LEU A 9 -9.76 -38.29 35.41
CA LEU A 9 -10.04 -38.38 33.99
C LEU A 9 -10.99 -37.26 33.51
N LEU A 10 -12.00 -36.92 34.30
CA LEU A 10 -12.90 -35.79 34.03
C LEU A 10 -12.18 -34.44 34.12
N LEU A 11 -11.27 -34.28 35.10
CA LEU A 11 -10.46 -33.05 35.21
C LEU A 11 -9.51 -32.86 34.04
N LEU A 12 -8.90 -33.96 33.53
CA LEU A 12 -8.02 -33.91 32.34
C LEU A 12 -8.79 -33.62 31.06
N LEU A 13 -10.03 -34.08 30.92
CA LEU A 13 -10.90 -33.77 29.79
C LEU A 13 -11.38 -32.30 29.81
N LEU A 14 -11.56 -31.70 30.98
CA LEU A 14 -11.92 -30.30 31.14
C LEU A 14 -10.74 -29.35 30.84
N LEU A 15 -9.49 -29.76 31.07
CA LEU A 15 -8.29 -28.97 30.75
C LEU A 15 -7.92 -29.00 29.25
N SER A 16 -8.31 -30.05 28.53
CA SER A 16 -8.04 -30.15 27.08
C SER A 16 -8.97 -29.31 26.21
N GLY A 17 -10.04 -28.74 26.77
CA GLY A 17 -11.05 -27.95 26.03
C GLY A 17 -10.70 -26.45 25.83
N LEU A 18 -9.62 -25.95 26.43
CA LEU A 18 -9.27 -24.53 26.35
C LEU A 18 -8.24 -24.25 25.25
N SER A 19 -8.53 -24.75 24.04
CA SER A 19 -7.86 -24.23 22.85
C SER A 19 -8.42 -22.84 22.58
N VAL A 20 -7.72 -21.83 23.10
CA VAL A 20 -7.98 -20.43 22.77
C VAL A 20 -7.74 -20.26 21.27
N VAL A 21 -8.83 -20.28 20.51
CA VAL A 21 -8.84 -19.81 19.13
C VAL A 21 -8.58 -18.31 19.19
N SER A 22 -7.31 -17.93 19.21
CA SER A 22 -6.88 -16.56 18.97
C SER A 22 -7.12 -16.23 17.50
N GLY A 23 -8.37 -16.21 17.09
CA GLY A 23 -8.83 -15.66 15.84
C GLY A 23 -8.72 -14.14 15.89
N CYS A 24 -7.51 -13.61 15.76
CA CYS A 24 -7.33 -12.20 15.41
C CYS A 24 -7.79 -11.98 13.97
N GLY A 25 -9.09 -11.96 13.76
CA GLY A 25 -9.68 -11.28 12.61
C GLY A 25 -9.43 -9.79 12.77
N ARG A 26 -8.28 -9.30 12.29
CA ARG A 26 -8.03 -7.88 12.15
C ARG A 26 -8.91 -7.32 11.05
N THR A 27 -10.14 -6.95 11.38
CA THR A 27 -10.99 -6.05 10.59
C THR A 27 -10.61 -4.58 10.80
N GLY A 28 -9.36 -4.33 11.18
CA GLY A 28 -8.82 -2.98 11.26
C GLY A 28 -8.32 -2.57 9.88
N GLY A 29 -8.99 -1.60 9.23
CA GLY A 29 -8.50 -1.01 7.97
C GLY A 29 -7.05 -0.54 8.10
N ILE A 30 -6.36 -0.43 6.96
CA ILE A 30 -4.99 0.04 6.87
C ILE A 30 -4.87 1.42 7.53
N ARG A 31 -3.95 1.54 8.48
CA ARG A 31 -3.71 2.76 9.26
C ARG A 31 -2.21 3.05 9.38
N GLU A 32 -1.89 4.26 9.78
CA GLU A 32 -0.52 4.65 10.12
C GLU A 32 0.05 3.70 11.20
N GLY A 33 1.30 3.29 11.05
CA GLY A 33 1.97 2.29 11.88
C GLY A 33 1.76 0.84 11.46
N SER A 34 0.87 0.55 10.50
CA SER A 34 0.69 -0.82 9.97
C SER A 34 1.77 -1.13 8.94
N ALA A 35 2.15 -2.42 8.84
CA ALA A 35 2.90 -2.90 7.68
C ALA A 35 2.07 -2.70 6.40
N ALA A 36 2.72 -2.20 5.35
CA ALA A 36 2.10 -2.03 4.05
C ALA A 36 1.81 -3.40 3.40
N PRO A 37 0.63 -3.59 2.80
CA PRO A 37 0.38 -4.75 1.96
C PRO A 37 1.40 -4.84 0.81
N SER A 38 1.66 -6.06 0.33
CA SER A 38 2.48 -6.25 -0.85
C SER A 38 1.78 -5.69 -2.08
N LEU A 39 2.53 -4.93 -2.90
CA LEU A 39 2.03 -4.40 -4.16
C LEU A 39 2.10 -5.46 -5.26
N THR A 40 1.09 -5.47 -6.11
CA THR A 40 1.03 -6.30 -7.31
C THR A 40 0.57 -5.45 -8.49
N GLY A 41 0.85 -5.88 -9.71
CA GLY A 41 0.35 -5.20 -10.90
C GLY A 41 1.35 -5.22 -12.04
N ILE A 42 1.03 -4.51 -13.08
CA ILE A 42 1.84 -4.36 -14.28
C ILE A 42 2.02 -2.89 -14.63
N ASP A 43 3.15 -2.56 -15.22
CA ASP A 43 3.36 -1.22 -15.77
C ASP A 43 2.57 -1.05 -17.09
N PRO A 44 2.49 0.17 -17.65
CA PRO A 44 1.82 0.38 -18.94
C PRO A 44 2.41 -0.43 -20.10
N HIS A 45 3.65 -0.90 -19.99
CA HIS A 45 4.32 -1.73 -21.00
C HIS A 45 4.06 -3.22 -20.84
N GLY A 46 3.34 -3.62 -19.76
CA GLY A 46 3.01 -5.01 -19.47
C GLY A 46 4.03 -5.74 -18.59
N ASN A 47 5.05 -5.07 -18.08
CA ASN A 47 6.01 -5.67 -17.16
C ASN A 47 5.41 -5.75 -15.75
N ARG A 48 5.53 -6.93 -15.13
CA ARG A 48 5.13 -7.09 -13.73
C ARG A 48 6.06 -6.30 -12.82
N ILE A 49 5.48 -5.60 -11.85
CA ILE A 49 6.31 -5.00 -10.79
C ILE A 49 6.82 -6.12 -9.87
N ASP A 50 8.07 -5.98 -9.44
CA ASP A 50 8.65 -6.79 -8.38
C ASP A 50 8.67 -5.98 -7.08
N PRO A 51 7.85 -6.34 -6.07
CA PRO A 51 7.85 -5.62 -4.80
C PRO A 51 9.20 -5.59 -4.09
N ALA A 52 10.07 -6.57 -4.38
CA ALA A 52 11.41 -6.64 -3.78
C ALA A 52 12.29 -5.44 -4.16
N GLN A 53 12.10 -4.85 -5.34
CA GLN A 53 12.85 -3.68 -5.80
C GLN A 53 12.58 -2.40 -4.97
N TYR A 54 11.51 -2.40 -4.17
CA TYR A 54 11.13 -1.26 -3.33
C TYR A 54 11.60 -1.38 -1.88
N ARG A 55 12.17 -2.53 -1.49
CA ARG A 55 12.72 -2.72 -0.15
C ARG A 55 13.83 -1.71 0.14
N GLY A 56 13.82 -1.16 1.35
CA GLY A 56 14.81 -0.16 1.76
C GLY A 56 14.61 1.22 1.12
N LYS A 57 13.53 1.40 0.34
CA LYS A 57 13.17 2.70 -0.24
C LYS A 57 11.97 3.29 0.46
N VAL A 58 11.87 4.60 0.44
CA VAL A 58 10.63 5.30 0.81
C VAL A 58 9.69 5.26 -0.39
N VAL A 59 8.52 4.67 -0.21
CA VAL A 59 7.53 4.56 -1.28
C VAL A 59 6.39 5.54 -1.02
N VAL A 60 6.15 6.42 -1.99
CA VAL A 60 4.93 7.23 -2.07
C VAL A 60 4.00 6.51 -3.02
N LEU A 61 2.96 5.88 -2.45
CA LEU A 61 1.95 5.16 -3.22
C LEU A 61 0.73 6.06 -3.39
N TYR A 62 0.41 6.39 -4.63
CA TYR A 62 -0.63 7.35 -5.00
C TYR A 62 -1.71 6.64 -5.81
N PHE A 63 -2.87 6.43 -5.20
CA PHE A 63 -4.05 5.90 -5.86
C PHE A 63 -4.81 7.02 -6.55
N TRP A 64 -5.06 6.86 -7.85
CA TRP A 64 -5.62 7.90 -8.68
C TRP A 64 -6.52 7.34 -9.79
N ARG A 65 -7.25 8.21 -10.44
CA ARG A 65 -7.98 7.92 -11.68
C ARG A 65 -7.90 9.13 -12.60
N ASN A 66 -8.03 8.91 -13.90
CA ASN A 66 -7.88 9.95 -14.92
C ASN A 66 -8.86 11.12 -14.70
N SER A 67 -10.13 10.82 -14.53
CA SER A 67 -11.21 11.83 -14.49
C SER A 67 -11.12 12.87 -13.37
N CYS A 68 -10.28 12.67 -12.34
CA CYS A 68 -10.17 13.61 -11.22
C CYS A 68 -8.74 14.08 -10.91
N CYS A 69 -7.75 13.28 -11.24
CA CYS A 69 -6.46 13.41 -10.57
C CYS A 69 -5.26 13.37 -11.53
N GLU A 70 -5.47 13.34 -12.84
CA GLU A 70 -4.41 13.33 -13.87
C GLU A 70 -3.44 14.51 -13.70
N ASN A 71 -3.97 15.69 -13.41
CA ASN A 71 -3.18 16.91 -13.21
C ASN A 71 -2.19 16.84 -12.04
N SER A 72 -2.33 15.86 -11.14
CA SER A 72 -1.42 15.65 -10.01
C SER A 72 -0.16 14.88 -10.40
N LEU A 73 -0.17 14.18 -11.52
CA LEU A 73 0.93 13.30 -11.93
C LEU A 73 2.20 14.08 -12.26
N GLU A 74 2.09 15.18 -12.98
CA GLU A 74 3.23 16.01 -13.34
C GLU A 74 3.94 16.65 -12.13
N PRO A 75 3.23 17.27 -11.15
CA PRO A 75 3.83 17.69 -9.89
C PRO A 75 4.50 16.54 -9.10
N LEU A 76 3.90 15.35 -9.07
CA LEU A 76 4.48 14.16 -8.44
C LEU A 76 5.75 13.71 -9.17
N ASP A 77 5.77 13.73 -10.50
CA ASP A 77 6.93 13.36 -11.29
C ASP A 77 8.10 14.32 -11.07
N ARG A 78 7.85 15.64 -10.99
CA ARG A 78 8.87 16.62 -10.60
C ARG A 78 9.44 16.36 -9.21
N MET A 79 8.58 15.95 -8.26
CA MET A 79 9.02 15.59 -6.91
C MET A 79 9.85 14.30 -6.93
N TYR A 80 9.44 13.30 -7.69
CA TYR A 80 10.20 12.08 -7.91
C TYR A 80 11.60 12.40 -8.46
N ALA A 81 11.69 13.18 -9.52
CA ALA A 81 12.96 13.57 -10.11
C ALA A 81 13.91 14.25 -9.10
N ALA A 82 13.36 15.04 -8.18
CA ALA A 82 14.14 15.75 -7.16
C ALA A 82 14.61 14.87 -5.98
N LEU A 83 13.95 13.73 -5.72
CA LEU A 83 14.18 12.92 -4.52
C LEU A 83 14.55 11.46 -4.79
N LYS A 84 14.49 10.97 -6.02
CA LYS A 84 14.79 9.58 -6.39
C LYS A 84 16.18 9.12 -5.94
N ASP A 85 17.17 9.98 -6.04
CA ASP A 85 18.56 9.66 -5.66
C ASP A 85 18.76 9.58 -4.14
N ARG A 86 17.74 9.95 -3.36
CA ARG A 86 17.69 9.76 -1.90
C ARG A 86 16.95 8.47 -1.49
N GLY A 87 16.71 7.58 -2.45
CA GLY A 87 16.02 6.31 -2.21
C GLY A 87 14.50 6.44 -2.09
N MET A 88 13.90 7.43 -2.77
CA MET A 88 12.45 7.56 -2.89
C MET A 88 11.95 6.96 -4.19
N VAL A 89 10.78 6.35 -4.14
CA VAL A 89 10.02 5.89 -5.31
C VAL A 89 8.61 6.45 -5.22
N ILE A 90 8.05 6.87 -6.36
CA ILE A 90 6.62 7.18 -6.47
C ILE A 90 5.98 6.13 -7.37
N ILE A 91 4.93 5.50 -6.87
CA ILE A 91 4.10 4.55 -7.61
C ILE A 91 2.70 5.15 -7.69
N ALA A 92 2.25 5.45 -8.90
CA ALA A 92 0.90 5.94 -9.16
C ALA A 92 0.04 4.75 -9.62
N ASP A 93 -0.75 4.24 -8.70
CA ASP A 93 -1.59 3.05 -8.85
C ASP A 93 -2.98 3.44 -9.39
N ASN A 94 -3.43 2.74 -10.41
CA ASN A 94 -4.73 2.99 -11.04
C ASN A 94 -5.46 1.67 -11.32
N ALA A 95 -6.62 1.53 -10.70
CA ALA A 95 -7.50 0.36 -10.83
C ALA A 95 -8.74 0.63 -11.70
N VAL A 96 -8.87 1.83 -12.25
CA VAL A 96 -10.11 2.30 -12.89
C VAL A 96 -9.98 2.44 -14.40
N ASP A 97 -8.89 3.09 -14.83
CA ASP A 97 -8.67 3.37 -16.24
C ASP A 97 -7.94 2.20 -16.92
N SER A 98 -7.96 2.13 -18.24
CA SER A 98 -7.31 1.05 -18.98
C SER A 98 -5.79 1.18 -18.97
N ARG A 99 -5.09 0.09 -19.21
CA ARG A 99 -3.64 0.10 -19.34
C ARG A 99 -3.19 0.97 -20.53
N GLU A 100 -3.97 0.98 -21.59
CA GLU A 100 -3.76 1.81 -22.77
C GLU A 100 -3.86 3.31 -22.44
N ASP A 101 -4.83 3.71 -21.61
CA ASP A 101 -4.96 5.08 -21.11
C ASP A 101 -3.74 5.48 -20.26
N LEU A 102 -3.28 4.59 -19.38
CA LEU A 102 -2.09 4.83 -18.58
C LEU A 102 -0.84 5.00 -19.46
N ALA A 103 -0.70 4.20 -20.51
CA ALA A 103 0.41 4.32 -21.45
C ALA A 103 0.36 5.67 -22.20
N ALA A 104 -0.82 6.09 -22.66
CA ALA A 104 -1.02 7.37 -23.33
C ALA A 104 -0.68 8.55 -22.40
N ILE A 105 -1.09 8.48 -21.13
CA ILE A 105 -0.79 9.50 -20.10
C ILE A 105 0.72 9.53 -19.81
N ALA A 106 1.37 8.38 -19.63
CA ALA A 106 2.81 8.29 -19.41
C ALA A 106 3.58 8.99 -20.52
N GLN A 107 3.18 8.75 -21.77
CA GLN A 107 3.80 9.36 -22.95
C GLN A 107 3.52 10.86 -23.03
N ARG A 108 2.26 11.28 -22.82
CA ARG A 108 1.83 12.68 -22.90
C ARG A 108 2.62 13.58 -21.95
N TYR A 109 2.83 13.14 -20.73
CA TYR A 109 3.54 13.89 -19.68
C TYR A 109 5.02 13.51 -19.56
N ASN A 110 5.52 12.56 -20.38
CA ASN A 110 6.88 12.04 -20.31
C ASN A 110 7.28 11.62 -18.87
N LEU A 111 6.36 10.94 -18.17
CA LEU A 111 6.50 10.59 -16.76
C LEU A 111 7.68 9.63 -16.54
N LYS A 112 8.38 9.83 -15.41
CA LYS A 112 9.50 9.00 -14.95
C LYS A 112 9.14 8.21 -13.68
N LEU A 113 8.10 8.64 -12.96
CA LEU A 113 7.53 7.86 -11.86
C LEU A 113 6.93 6.55 -12.40
N THR A 114 6.73 5.59 -11.52
CA THR A 114 6.12 4.30 -11.88
C THR A 114 4.60 4.44 -11.97
N LEU A 115 4.03 4.30 -13.16
CA LEU A 115 2.59 4.04 -13.28
C LEU A 115 2.33 2.56 -13.11
N LEU A 116 1.25 2.22 -12.41
CA LEU A 116 0.86 0.85 -12.12
C LEU A 116 -0.60 0.64 -12.49
N TYR A 117 -0.86 -0.35 -13.32
CA TYR A 117 -2.20 -0.86 -13.59
C TYR A 117 -2.54 -1.93 -12.55
N ASP A 118 -3.49 -1.63 -11.68
CA ASP A 118 -3.98 -2.51 -10.61
C ASP A 118 -5.14 -3.38 -11.12
N GLU A 119 -4.81 -4.43 -11.84
CA GLU A 119 -5.78 -5.35 -12.40
C GLU A 119 -6.66 -5.97 -11.31
N GLY A 120 -7.98 -5.73 -11.43
CA GLY A 120 -8.97 -6.22 -10.48
C GLY A 120 -8.95 -5.49 -9.13
N ALA A 121 -8.37 -4.30 -9.06
CA ALA A 121 -8.33 -3.46 -7.87
C ALA A 121 -7.77 -4.15 -6.62
N LYS A 122 -6.75 -4.98 -6.80
CA LYS A 122 -6.14 -5.81 -5.74
C LYS A 122 -5.43 -4.94 -4.71
N ASN A 123 -4.60 -3.98 -5.17
CA ASN A 123 -3.91 -3.05 -4.29
C ASN A 123 -4.91 -2.10 -3.63
N GLN A 124 -5.84 -1.53 -4.43
CA GLN A 124 -6.89 -0.67 -3.91
C GLN A 124 -7.65 -1.34 -2.76
N THR A 125 -8.04 -2.59 -2.92
CA THR A 125 -8.72 -3.38 -1.90
C THR A 125 -7.84 -3.64 -0.69
N ALA A 126 -6.59 -4.08 -0.92
CA ALA A 126 -5.64 -4.40 0.15
C ALA A 126 -5.29 -3.15 1.00
N PHE A 127 -5.18 -1.99 0.39
CA PHE A 127 -4.91 -0.72 1.06
C PHE A 127 -6.18 -0.02 1.61
N GLY A 128 -7.36 -0.59 1.40
CA GLY A 128 -8.62 -0.01 1.86
C GLY A 128 -8.85 1.40 1.31
N VAL A 129 -8.72 1.54 0.00
CA VAL A 129 -8.92 2.81 -0.71
C VAL A 129 -10.39 2.94 -1.10
N PHE A 130 -11.06 3.98 -0.63
CA PHE A 130 -12.48 4.25 -0.88
C PHE A 130 -12.73 5.49 -1.73
N GLY A 131 -11.68 6.26 -2.04
CA GLY A 131 -11.80 7.50 -2.80
C GLY A 131 -10.47 7.94 -3.39
N TYR A 132 -10.56 8.82 -4.37
CA TYR A 132 -9.42 9.35 -5.11
C TYR A 132 -9.30 10.86 -4.99
N PRO A 133 -8.07 11.37 -4.95
CA PRO A 133 -6.84 10.60 -4.76
C PRO A 133 -6.67 10.14 -3.31
N THR A 134 -5.99 8.99 -3.13
CA THR A 134 -5.51 8.56 -1.81
C THR A 134 -4.01 8.32 -1.90
N LEU A 135 -3.25 8.82 -0.93
CA LEU A 135 -1.81 8.70 -0.89
C LEU A 135 -1.36 8.03 0.40
N PHE A 136 -0.37 7.14 0.27
CA PHE A 136 0.35 6.55 1.39
C PHE A 136 1.83 6.90 1.30
N ILE A 137 2.45 7.21 2.43
CA ILE A 137 3.90 7.27 2.59
C ILE A 137 4.30 6.03 3.38
N ILE A 138 5.13 5.20 2.76
CA ILE A 138 5.64 3.94 3.31
C ILE A 138 7.16 4.12 3.47
N ASP A 139 7.67 3.86 4.67
CA ASP A 139 9.10 4.00 4.94
C ASP A 139 9.92 2.81 4.43
N ARG A 140 11.24 2.86 4.70
CA ARG A 140 12.20 1.83 4.28
C ARG A 140 11.97 0.46 4.89
N ASP A 141 11.30 0.41 6.04
CA ASP A 141 10.91 -0.83 6.74
C ASP A 141 9.58 -1.39 6.26
N GLY A 142 8.93 -0.72 5.29
CA GLY A 142 7.63 -1.12 4.76
C GLY A 142 6.46 -0.75 5.67
N VAL A 143 6.64 0.20 6.59
CA VAL A 143 5.60 0.66 7.50
C VAL A 143 4.93 1.92 6.95
N ILE A 144 3.60 1.93 6.96
CA ILE A 144 2.80 3.10 6.56
C ILE A 144 2.99 4.22 7.60
N ARG A 145 3.57 5.33 7.18
CA ARG A 145 3.80 6.49 8.03
C ARG A 145 2.74 7.55 7.89
N LYS A 146 2.12 7.65 6.70
CA LYS A 146 1.01 8.56 6.43
C LYS A 146 -0.02 7.95 5.49
N LYS A 147 -1.29 8.26 5.73
CA LYS A 147 -2.41 8.05 4.82
C LYS A 147 -3.12 9.40 4.64
N VAL A 148 -3.28 9.84 3.41
CA VAL A 148 -3.94 11.09 3.07
C VAL A 148 -5.03 10.81 2.04
N LEU A 149 -6.25 11.25 2.31
CA LEU A 149 -7.37 11.22 1.37
C LEU A 149 -7.59 12.63 0.82
N GLY A 150 -7.74 12.73 -0.48
CA GLY A 150 -7.94 13.99 -1.17
C GLY A 150 -6.65 14.60 -1.71
N ALA A 151 -6.82 15.62 -2.56
CA ALA A 151 -5.71 16.34 -3.17
C ALA A 151 -4.87 17.08 -2.10
N MET A 152 -3.57 17.10 -2.33
CA MET A 152 -2.62 17.79 -1.45
C MET A 152 -1.70 18.67 -2.28
N GLU A 153 -1.45 19.86 -1.77
CA GLU A 153 -0.47 20.78 -2.36
C GLU A 153 0.93 20.16 -2.38
N PRO A 154 1.68 20.25 -3.49
CA PRO A 154 3.00 19.64 -3.61
C PRO A 154 3.99 20.06 -2.52
N ALA A 155 3.92 21.31 -2.06
CA ALA A 155 4.77 21.81 -0.97
C ALA A 155 4.49 21.12 0.37
N HIS A 156 3.21 20.84 0.66
CA HIS A 156 2.82 20.11 1.86
C HIS A 156 3.25 18.63 1.76
N LEU A 157 3.02 17.99 0.62
CA LEU A 157 3.46 16.62 0.39
C LEU A 157 4.97 16.48 0.56
N ARG A 158 5.76 17.42 0.02
CA ARG A 158 7.22 17.45 0.22
C ARG A 158 7.60 17.48 1.70
N LYS A 159 6.93 18.31 2.52
CA LYS A 159 7.17 18.36 3.96
C LYS A 159 6.91 17.03 4.66
N LEU A 160 5.88 16.29 4.24
CA LEU A 160 5.56 14.97 4.80
C LEU A 160 6.58 13.90 4.40
N ILE A 161 7.12 13.96 3.19
CA ILE A 161 8.07 12.96 2.67
C ILE A 161 9.49 13.19 3.19
N THR A 162 9.92 14.45 3.26
CA THR A 162 11.32 14.83 3.58
C THR A 162 11.89 14.12 4.82
N PRO A 163 11.18 13.98 5.95
CA PRO A 163 11.72 13.29 7.14
C PRO A 163 12.05 11.81 6.92
N HIS A 164 11.50 11.18 5.88
CA HIS A 164 11.69 9.75 5.61
C HIS A 164 12.79 9.48 4.58
N VAL A 165 13.22 10.48 3.82
CA VAL A 165 14.23 10.35 2.74
C VAL A 165 15.59 10.97 3.08
N MET A 166 15.70 11.56 4.27
CA MET A 166 16.97 12.08 4.80
C MET A 166 17.78 10.99 5.49
#